data_632455f7d09fdfe3516c874e0fbd694e
#
_entry.id   632455f7d09fdfe3516c874e0fbd694e
#
_cell.length_a   1.000
_cell.length_b   1.000
_cell.length_c   1.000
_cell.angle_alpha   90.00
_cell.angle_beta   90.00
_cell.angle_gamma   90.00
#
_symmetry.space_group_name_H-M   'P 1'
#
loop_
_entity.id
_entity.type
_entity.pdbx_description
1 polymer ?
#
loop_
_entity_poly.entity_id
_entity_poly.type
_entity_poly.pdbx_seq_one_letter_code
_entity_poly.pdbx_strand_id
1 'polypeptide(L)'
;MSWREEVLEDILALLVLFAGLADRAASRPLAIALPVLAGLAHAESVARNYLIGLPAGAPALLATSRSGDRAARLAADFRMLARMLRAYLALARRRARFATCDIARQASSLQQSGVPGSASGCRAMTPRASDTS
;
A
#
# COMPACT_ATOMS: atom_id res chain seq x y z
N MET A 1 11.73 -6.18 -0.97
CA MET A 1 10.70 -5.36 -1.64
C MET A 1 10.67 -5.70 -3.10
N SER A 2 9.48 -5.92 -3.66
CA SER A 2 9.33 -6.18 -5.10
C SER A 2 9.50 -4.85 -5.85
N TRP A 3 10.22 -4.84 -6.96
CA TRP A 3 10.37 -3.65 -7.84
C TRP A 3 9.03 -3.00 -8.19
N ARG A 4 7.95 -3.77 -8.20
CA ARG A 4 6.58 -3.28 -8.40
C ARG A 4 6.10 -2.37 -7.27
N GLU A 5 6.48 -2.66 -6.03
CA GLU A 5 6.10 -1.83 -4.87
C GLU A 5 6.82 -0.49 -4.90
N GLU A 6 8.10 -0.48 -5.28
CA GLU A 6 8.88 0.76 -5.44
C GLU A 6 8.27 1.67 -6.50
N VAL A 7 7.92 1.11 -7.67
CA VAL A 7 7.26 1.88 -8.74
C VAL A 7 5.90 2.43 -8.28
N LEU A 8 5.14 1.67 -7.52
CA LEU A 8 3.84 2.14 -7.01
C LEU A 8 4.00 3.23 -5.93
N GLU A 9 5.07 3.18 -5.13
CA GLU A 9 5.40 4.25 -4.18
C GLU A 9 5.82 5.54 -4.89
N ASP A 10 6.60 5.44 -5.96
CA ASP A 10 6.98 6.59 -6.79
C ASP A 10 5.74 7.21 -7.45
N ILE A 11 4.84 6.40 -7.98
CA ILE A 11 3.57 6.86 -8.54
C ILE A 11 2.73 7.56 -7.45
N LEU A 12 2.69 7.01 -6.24
CA LEU A 12 1.99 7.63 -5.12
C LEU A 12 2.57 9.00 -4.77
N ALA A 13 3.89 9.12 -4.73
CA ALA A 13 4.58 10.39 -4.48
C ALA A 13 4.25 11.43 -5.56
N LEU A 14 4.23 11.02 -6.85
CA LEU A 14 3.84 11.87 -7.96
C LEU A 14 2.38 12.34 -7.87
N LEU A 15 1.45 11.46 -7.49
CA LEU A 15 0.05 11.83 -7.32
C LEU A 15 -0.14 12.88 -6.22
N VAL A 16 0.58 12.76 -5.12
CA VAL A 16 0.56 13.76 -4.03
C VAL A 16 1.16 15.09 -4.48
N LEU A 17 2.26 15.05 -5.23
CA LEU A 17 2.88 16.24 -5.81
C LEU A 17 1.92 16.94 -6.77
N PHE A 18 1.25 16.22 -7.66
CA PHE A 18 0.31 16.77 -8.62
C PHE A 18 -0.92 17.37 -7.94
N ALA A 19 -1.42 16.77 -6.86
CA ALA A 19 -2.46 17.37 -6.04
C ALA A 19 -2.04 18.74 -5.50
N GLY A 20 -0.82 18.85 -4.98
CA GLY A 20 -0.26 20.12 -4.50
C GLY A 20 -0.05 21.15 -5.62
N LEU A 21 0.35 20.71 -6.82
CA LEU A 21 0.47 21.61 -7.97
C LEU A 21 -0.89 22.12 -8.46
N ALA A 22 -1.91 21.26 -8.46
CA ALA A 22 -3.27 21.67 -8.83
C ALA A 22 -3.82 22.71 -7.84
N ASP A 23 -3.60 22.54 -6.53
CA ASP A 23 -3.99 23.52 -5.51
C ASP A 23 -3.28 24.88 -5.72
N ARG A 24 -1.99 24.85 -6.03
CA ARG A 24 -1.21 26.07 -6.32
C ARG A 24 -1.66 26.76 -7.60
N ALA A 25 -2.05 25.97 -8.63
CA ALA A 25 -2.57 26.51 -9.88
C ALA A 25 -3.90 27.24 -9.68
N ALA A 26 -4.72 26.80 -8.72
CA ALA A 26 -5.99 27.46 -8.37
C ALA A 26 -5.81 28.91 -7.93
N SER A 27 -4.66 29.27 -7.32
CA SER A 27 -4.35 30.62 -6.83
C SER A 27 -3.58 31.48 -7.83
N ARG A 28 -3.29 30.97 -9.04
CA ARG A 28 -2.51 31.67 -10.06
C ARG A 28 -3.40 32.30 -11.15
N PRO A 29 -2.92 33.37 -11.86
CA PRO A 29 -3.62 33.94 -13.00
C PRO A 29 -3.92 32.88 -14.05
N LEU A 30 -5.06 32.98 -14.70
CA LEU A 30 -5.60 31.99 -15.64
C LEU A 30 -4.63 31.66 -16.77
N ALA A 31 -3.91 32.64 -17.28
CA ALA A 31 -2.95 32.50 -18.37
C ALA A 31 -1.78 31.54 -18.02
N ILE A 32 -1.37 31.49 -16.74
CA ILE A 32 -0.30 30.63 -16.25
C ILE A 32 -0.88 29.27 -15.82
N ALA A 33 -2.08 29.29 -15.27
CA ALA A 33 -2.74 28.10 -14.75
C ALA A 33 -3.20 27.13 -15.86
N LEU A 34 -3.68 27.64 -17.00
CA LEU A 34 -4.23 26.83 -18.08
C LEU A 34 -3.28 25.75 -18.63
N PRO A 35 -2.03 26.03 -19.00
CA PRO A 35 -1.13 24.99 -19.51
C PRO A 35 -0.77 23.96 -18.45
N VAL A 36 -0.63 24.40 -17.18
CA VAL A 36 -0.37 23.50 -16.05
C VAL A 36 -1.56 22.56 -15.81
N LEU A 37 -2.77 23.10 -15.78
CA LEU A 37 -3.99 22.31 -15.62
C LEU A 37 -4.24 21.35 -16.77
N ALA A 38 -3.90 21.72 -18.01
CA ALA A 38 -3.99 20.82 -19.15
C ALA A 38 -3.01 19.63 -19.01
N GLY A 39 -1.77 19.89 -18.60
CA GLY A 39 -0.78 18.84 -18.32
C GLY A 39 -1.20 17.93 -17.17
N LEU A 40 -1.73 18.51 -16.09
CA LEU A 40 -2.24 17.74 -14.95
C LEU A 40 -3.47 16.90 -15.32
N ALA A 41 -4.38 17.39 -16.16
CA ALA A 41 -5.52 16.61 -16.64
C ALA A 41 -5.07 15.41 -17.49
N HIS A 42 -4.02 15.58 -18.29
CA HIS A 42 -3.43 14.46 -19.02
C HIS A 42 -2.79 13.44 -18.06
N ALA A 43 -2.01 13.90 -17.10
CA ALA A 43 -1.39 13.02 -16.09
C ALA A 43 -2.43 12.25 -15.25
N GLU A 44 -3.54 12.90 -14.89
CA GLU A 44 -4.66 12.26 -14.18
C GLU A 44 -5.28 11.15 -15.03
N SER A 45 -5.51 11.40 -16.31
CA SER A 45 -6.05 10.39 -17.23
C SER A 45 -5.13 9.16 -17.33
N VAL A 46 -3.82 9.38 -17.46
CA VAL A 46 -2.83 8.29 -17.53
C VAL A 46 -2.80 7.50 -16.22
N ALA A 47 -2.77 8.19 -15.08
CA ALA A 47 -2.77 7.54 -13.77
C ALA A 47 -4.05 6.73 -13.52
N ARG A 48 -5.19 7.27 -13.92
CA ARG A 48 -6.48 6.57 -13.81
C ARG A 48 -6.51 5.30 -14.64
N ASN A 49 -6.07 5.36 -15.89
CA ASN A 49 -5.99 4.19 -16.78
C ASN A 49 -5.05 3.12 -16.22
N TYR A 50 -3.92 3.54 -15.65
CA TYR A 50 -2.98 2.62 -15.00
C TYR A 50 -3.61 1.91 -13.80
N LEU A 51 -4.30 2.65 -12.93
CA LEU A 51 -4.94 2.09 -11.72
C LEU A 51 -6.12 1.16 -12.06
N ILE A 52 -6.88 1.44 -13.12
CA ILE A 52 -7.96 0.55 -13.60
C ILE A 52 -7.39 -0.79 -14.09
N GLY A 53 -6.19 -0.80 -14.66
CA GLY A 53 -5.48 -2.01 -15.09
C GLY A 53 -4.94 -2.88 -13.96
N LEU A 54 -5.00 -2.43 -12.70
CA LEU A 54 -4.57 -3.23 -11.55
C LEU A 54 -5.61 -4.31 -11.21
N PRO A 55 -5.18 -5.55 -10.88
CA PRO A 55 -6.08 -6.70 -10.71
C PRO A 55 -7.02 -6.63 -9.49
N ALA A 56 -6.94 -5.62 -8.68
CA ALA A 56 -7.75 -5.44 -7.46
C ALA A 56 -8.94 -4.49 -7.67
N GLY A 57 -9.74 -4.67 -8.71
CA GLY A 57 -11.06 -4.05 -8.86
C GLY A 57 -11.16 -2.61 -8.34
N ALA A 58 -10.57 -1.65 -9.06
CA ALA A 58 -10.81 -0.26 -8.75
C ALA A 58 -12.30 0.06 -8.96
N PRO A 59 -13.01 0.59 -7.97
CA PRO A 59 -14.39 1.02 -8.18
C PRO A 59 -14.41 2.08 -9.27
N ALA A 60 -15.20 1.85 -10.30
CA ALA A 60 -15.42 2.81 -11.38
C ALA A 60 -16.18 4.02 -10.83
N LEU A 61 -15.45 4.97 -10.29
CA LEU A 61 -16.00 6.27 -9.92
C LEU A 61 -15.97 7.18 -11.14
N LEU A 62 -16.92 6.96 -12.02
CA LEU A 62 -17.30 7.91 -13.08
C LEU A 62 -18.10 9.04 -12.44
N ALA A 63 -17.44 9.98 -11.81
CA ALA A 63 -18.05 11.23 -11.43
C ALA A 63 -17.91 12.21 -12.59
N THR A 64 -18.92 12.27 -13.42
CA THR A 64 -19.16 13.40 -14.33
C THR A 64 -19.49 14.62 -13.51
N SER A 65 -18.54 15.50 -13.29
CA SER A 65 -18.79 16.72 -12.55
C SER A 65 -18.79 17.95 -13.44
N ARG A 66 -19.85 18.71 -13.30
CA ARG A 66 -20.05 20.03 -13.91
C ARG A 66 -19.13 21.10 -13.31
N SER A 67 -18.69 21.96 -14.18
CA SER A 67 -18.20 23.33 -14.07
C SER A 67 -18.17 23.96 -12.66
N GLY A 68 -17.08 23.88 -12.05
CA GLY A 68 -16.64 24.59 -10.88
C GLY A 68 -15.15 24.38 -10.84
N ASP A 69 -14.41 25.13 -10.17
CA ASP A 69 -12.98 25.23 -10.14
C ASP A 69 -12.21 23.96 -10.61
N ARG A 70 -11.77 23.97 -11.87
CA ARG A 70 -11.10 22.84 -12.55
C ARG A 70 -9.85 22.39 -11.78
N ALA A 71 -9.17 23.32 -11.16
CA ALA A 71 -7.99 23.07 -10.36
C ALA A 71 -8.33 22.31 -9.07
N ALA A 72 -9.38 22.73 -8.37
CA ALA A 72 -9.82 22.07 -7.14
C ALA A 72 -10.29 20.64 -7.39
N ARG A 73 -10.90 20.38 -8.54
CA ARG A 73 -11.29 19.03 -8.94
C ARG A 73 -10.10 18.15 -9.23
N LEU A 74 -9.15 18.63 -10.03
CA LEU A 74 -7.92 17.89 -10.31
C LEU A 74 -7.19 17.55 -9.01
N ALA A 75 -7.10 18.48 -8.07
CA ALA A 75 -6.52 18.23 -6.76
C ALA A 75 -7.28 17.15 -5.97
N ALA A 76 -8.61 17.18 -6.00
CA ALA A 76 -9.45 16.18 -5.36
C ALA A 76 -9.30 14.80 -6.01
N ASP A 77 -9.26 14.74 -7.34
CA ASP A 77 -9.09 13.51 -8.11
C ASP A 77 -7.71 12.89 -7.84
N PHE A 78 -6.64 13.66 -7.84
CA PHE A 78 -5.31 13.16 -7.48
C PHE A 78 -5.24 12.65 -6.04
N ARG A 79 -5.87 13.33 -5.08
CA ARG A 79 -5.95 12.86 -3.69
C ARG A 79 -6.73 11.56 -3.58
N MET A 80 -7.81 11.42 -4.33
CA MET A 80 -8.59 10.19 -4.37
C MET A 80 -7.75 9.03 -4.94
N LEU A 81 -7.09 9.23 -6.08
CA LEU A 81 -6.19 8.24 -6.68
C LEU A 81 -5.06 7.84 -5.72
N ALA A 82 -4.47 8.80 -5.02
CA ALA A 82 -3.45 8.54 -4.02
C ALA A 82 -3.97 7.70 -2.84
N ARG A 83 -5.20 7.94 -2.38
CA ARG A 83 -5.83 7.13 -1.33
C ARG A 83 -6.09 5.70 -1.78
N MET A 84 -6.58 5.52 -3.00
CA MET A 84 -6.81 4.20 -3.59
C MET A 84 -5.51 3.42 -3.70
N LEU A 85 -4.44 4.05 -4.19
CA LEU A 85 -3.14 3.42 -4.33
C LEU A 85 -2.52 3.06 -2.97
N ARG A 86 -2.66 3.92 -1.96
CA ARG A 86 -2.26 3.61 -0.57
C ARG A 86 -3.00 2.40 -0.01
N ALA A 87 -4.31 2.32 -0.23
CA ALA A 87 -5.11 1.19 0.21
C ALA A 87 -4.67 -0.11 -0.48
N TYR A 88 -4.40 -0.04 -1.77
CA TYR A 88 -3.87 -1.17 -2.55
C TYR A 88 -2.51 -1.65 -2.02
N LEU A 89 -1.56 -0.74 -1.81
CA LEU A 89 -0.25 -1.06 -1.24
C LEU A 89 -0.34 -1.66 0.15
N ALA A 90 -1.22 -1.13 1.01
CA ALA A 90 -1.45 -1.67 2.35
C ALA A 90 -1.99 -3.11 2.29
N LEU A 91 -2.90 -3.38 1.36
CA LEU A 91 -3.46 -4.71 1.15
C LEU A 91 -2.41 -5.69 0.60
N ALA A 92 -1.61 -5.26 -0.37
CA ALA A 92 -0.52 -6.05 -0.94
C ALA A 92 0.51 -6.42 0.13
N ARG A 93 0.91 -5.48 0.97
CA ARG A 93 1.83 -5.71 2.09
C ARG A 93 1.25 -6.67 3.14
N ARG A 94 -0.04 -6.57 3.44
CA ARG A 94 -0.71 -7.53 4.33
C ARG A 94 -0.66 -8.94 3.75
N ARG A 95 -1.00 -9.11 2.48
CA ARG A 95 -0.94 -10.41 1.80
C ARG A 95 0.47 -11.02 1.80
N ALA A 96 1.49 -10.20 1.53
CA ALA A 96 2.88 -10.65 1.57
C ALA A 96 3.30 -11.13 2.98
N ARG A 97 2.87 -10.46 4.04
CA ARG A 97 3.15 -10.88 5.44
C ARG A 97 2.46 -12.21 5.77
N PHE A 98 1.24 -12.43 5.35
CA PHE A 98 0.55 -13.71 5.58
C PHE A 98 1.23 -14.85 4.83
N ALA A 99 1.63 -14.65 3.58
CA ALA A 99 2.35 -15.65 2.80
C ALA A 99 3.68 -16.06 3.46
N THR A 100 4.43 -15.12 4.02
CA THR A 100 5.68 -15.43 4.74
C THR A 100 5.45 -16.18 6.06
N CYS A 101 4.37 -15.86 6.77
CA CYS A 101 3.99 -16.58 8.00
C CYS A 101 3.60 -18.04 7.71
N ASP A 102 2.90 -18.30 6.62
CA ASP A 102 2.50 -19.66 6.24
C ASP A 102 3.71 -20.52 5.84
N ILE A 103 4.67 -19.95 5.09
CA ILE A 103 5.92 -20.64 4.74
C ILE A 103 6.74 -20.97 5.99
N ALA A 104 6.85 -20.02 6.93
CA ALA A 104 7.55 -20.27 8.20
C ALA A 104 6.89 -21.36 9.04
N ARG A 105 5.56 -21.41 9.05
CA ARG A 105 4.80 -22.45 9.77
C ARG A 105 4.97 -23.82 9.14
N GLN A 106 4.98 -23.91 7.80
CA GLN A 106 5.24 -25.16 7.07
C GLN A 106 6.67 -25.65 7.28
N ALA A 107 7.66 -24.77 7.28
CA ALA A 107 9.05 -25.15 7.54
C ALA A 107 9.22 -25.71 8.96
N SER A 108 8.55 -25.15 9.97
CA SER A 108 8.59 -25.62 11.34
C SER A 108 7.92 -27.00 11.51
N SER A 109 6.86 -27.28 10.80
CA SER A 109 6.18 -28.57 10.83
C SER A 109 6.99 -29.71 10.20
N LEU A 110 7.77 -29.40 9.16
CA LEU A 110 8.67 -30.38 8.53
C LEU A 110 9.86 -30.74 9.42
N GLN A 111 10.36 -29.84 10.25
CA GLN A 111 11.44 -30.14 11.19
C GLN A 111 11.00 -30.99 12.38
N GLN A 112 9.73 -30.95 12.76
CA GLN A 112 9.19 -31.83 13.83
C GLN A 112 8.91 -33.27 13.38
N SER A 113 8.83 -33.53 12.09
CA SER A 113 8.59 -34.87 11.57
C SER A 113 9.86 -35.73 11.39
N GLY A 114 11.02 -35.23 11.77
CA GLY A 114 12.34 -35.79 11.48
C GLY A 114 13.11 -36.38 12.65
N VAL A 115 12.47 -36.74 13.80
CA VAL A 115 13.18 -37.47 14.88
C VAL A 115 12.35 -38.63 15.37
N PRO A 116 12.59 -39.87 14.85
CA PRO A 116 12.26 -41.05 15.55
C PRO A 116 13.42 -41.46 16.46
N GLY A 117 13.23 -41.38 17.76
CA GLY A 117 13.90 -42.24 18.69
C GLY A 117 15.23 -41.77 19.26
N SER A 118 15.19 -41.28 20.45
CA SER A 118 16.06 -41.74 21.55
C SER A 118 15.41 -41.39 22.87
N ALA A 119 14.75 -42.35 23.42
CA ALA A 119 14.47 -42.41 24.82
C ALA A 119 15.79 -42.65 25.54
N SER A 120 16.20 -41.68 26.35
CA SER A 120 17.08 -42.03 27.48
C SER A 120 16.95 -40.94 28.53
N GLY A 121 16.46 -41.40 29.65
CA GLY A 121 16.20 -40.82 30.93
C GLY A 121 17.12 -39.70 31.36
N CYS A 122 16.51 -38.69 31.89
CA CYS A 122 17.09 -37.90 32.94
C CYS A 122 16.02 -37.58 33.98
N ARG A 123 16.17 -38.32 35.04
CA ARG A 123 15.70 -38.23 36.39
C ARG A 123 15.32 -36.81 36.82
N ALA A 124 14.11 -36.70 37.28
CA ALA A 124 13.64 -35.57 38.04
C ALA A 124 14.53 -35.35 39.29
N MET A 125 15.11 -34.17 39.40
CA MET A 125 15.64 -33.64 40.63
C MET A 125 14.81 -32.44 41.03
N THR A 126 13.94 -32.66 41.99
CA THR A 126 13.22 -31.60 42.69
C THR A 126 14.19 -30.87 43.62
N PRO A 127 14.29 -29.55 43.59
CA PRO A 127 14.85 -28.83 44.73
C PRO A 127 13.75 -28.55 45.73
N ARG A 128 14.03 -29.03 46.89
CA ARG A 128 13.31 -28.91 48.17
C ARG A 128 13.30 -27.44 48.60
N ALA A 129 12.12 -26.93 48.88
CA ALA A 129 11.93 -25.67 49.59
C ALA A 129 12.57 -25.74 50.98
N SER A 130 13.38 -24.76 51.33
CA SER A 130 13.80 -24.49 52.67
C SER A 130 13.12 -23.21 53.12
N ASP A 131 12.16 -23.42 53.98
CA ASP A 131 11.64 -22.45 54.91
C ASP A 131 12.76 -21.98 55.84
N THR A 132 12.87 -20.71 56.09
CA THR A 132 13.33 -20.19 57.38
C THR A 132 12.92 -18.74 57.57
N SER A 133 12.02 -18.48 58.49
CA SER A 133 11.84 -17.35 59.40
C SER A 133 12.01 -15.92 58.88
#